data_96b75cddd018a2446b6c3884e948cc05
#
_entry.id   96b75cddd018a2446b6c3884e948cc05
#
_cell.length_a   1.000
_cell.length_b   1.000
_cell.length_c   1.000
_cell.angle_alpha   90.00
_cell.angle_beta   90.00
_cell.angle_gamma   90.00
#
_symmetry.space_group_name_H-M   'P 1'
#
loop_
_entity.id
_entity.type
_entity.pdbx_description
1 polymer ?
#
loop_
_entity_poly.entity_id
_entity_poly.type
_entity_poly.pdbx_seq_one_letter_code
_entity_poly.pdbx_strand_id
1 'polypeptide(L)'
;MKRITIGNSALTASEISLGCMRMADLSKEDANKVINTALENGIDFFDHADIYGGGKSEEVFADAIDMNATIREKMILQSKCGIRQGFFDFSKEHIIASVEGSLKRLKTDYLDTLLLHRPDTLFEPEEVAAAFTELEKSGKVRHFGVSNQNPGQIELLKKYVDQELIANQLQFSIMHTGMIDTGFNVNMTIDPSLDRDGGILEYSRLNNMTIQAWSPFQYGFFEG
;
A
#
# COMPACT_ATOMS: atom_id res chain seq x y z
N MET A 1 11.50 -14.09 -11.11
CA MET A 1 10.38 -13.65 -10.22
C MET A 1 9.07 -13.77 -11.00
N LYS A 2 8.03 -14.34 -10.39
CA LYS A 2 6.69 -14.37 -10.99
C LYS A 2 6.10 -12.97 -10.99
N ARG A 3 5.30 -12.65 -12.01
CA ARG A 3 4.60 -11.37 -12.13
C ARG A 3 3.09 -11.60 -12.01
N ILE A 4 2.41 -10.66 -11.39
CA ILE A 4 0.97 -10.67 -11.23
C ILE A 4 0.38 -9.34 -11.69
N THR A 5 -0.84 -9.37 -12.18
CA THR A 5 -1.63 -8.16 -12.43
C THR A 5 -2.24 -7.70 -11.11
N ILE A 6 -2.18 -6.43 -10.82
CA ILE A 6 -2.73 -5.85 -9.59
C ILE A 6 -4.17 -5.42 -9.82
N GLY A 7 -5.09 -6.12 -9.22
CA GLY A 7 -6.53 -5.84 -9.34
C GLY A 7 -7.03 -5.80 -10.79
N ASN A 8 -8.07 -5.02 -11.04
CA ASN A 8 -8.60 -4.75 -12.37
C ASN A 8 -7.83 -3.62 -13.08
N SER A 9 -6.50 -3.73 -13.16
CA SER A 9 -5.66 -2.70 -13.79
C SER A 9 -4.73 -3.30 -14.83
N ALA A 10 -4.04 -2.44 -15.59
CA ALA A 10 -2.95 -2.84 -16.47
C ALA A 10 -1.61 -2.98 -15.74
N LEU A 11 -1.55 -2.63 -14.45
CA LEU A 11 -0.33 -2.68 -13.66
C LEU A 11 0.09 -4.12 -13.39
N THR A 12 1.28 -4.48 -13.86
CA THR A 12 1.88 -5.80 -13.62
C THR A 12 3.14 -5.64 -12.80
N ALA A 13 3.21 -6.31 -11.66
CA ALA A 13 4.30 -6.21 -10.70
C ALA A 13 4.88 -7.58 -10.34
N SER A 14 6.07 -7.61 -9.73
CA SER A 14 6.57 -8.79 -9.03
C SER A 14 5.60 -9.20 -7.92
N GLU A 15 5.36 -10.51 -7.75
CA GLU A 15 4.46 -11.01 -6.69
C GLU A 15 5.00 -10.79 -5.27
N ILE A 16 6.30 -10.50 -5.15
CA ILE A 16 6.96 -10.07 -3.91
C ILE A 16 7.29 -8.60 -4.05
N SER A 17 6.98 -7.81 -3.03
CA SER A 17 7.38 -6.41 -2.92
C SER A 17 8.39 -6.20 -1.80
N LEU A 18 9.29 -5.23 -1.97
CA LEU A 18 10.17 -4.78 -0.91
C LEU A 18 9.45 -3.70 -0.07
N GLY A 19 9.15 -4.03 1.20
CA GLY A 19 8.63 -3.05 2.17
C GLY A 19 9.76 -2.12 2.66
N CYS A 20 9.58 -0.82 2.45
CA CYS A 20 10.61 0.19 2.73
C CYS A 20 10.45 0.87 4.10
N MET A 21 9.67 0.31 5.03
CA MET A 21 9.38 0.92 6.33
C MET A 21 10.64 1.21 7.16
N ARG A 22 11.64 0.33 7.12
CA ARG A 22 12.90 0.45 7.88
C ARG A 22 14.05 1.05 7.06
N MET A 23 13.79 1.58 5.89
CA MET A 23 14.83 2.15 5.02
C MET A 23 15.56 3.32 5.69
N ALA A 24 14.85 4.08 6.55
CA ALA A 24 15.43 5.20 7.32
C ALA A 24 16.58 4.80 8.25
N ASP A 25 16.62 3.52 8.68
CA ASP A 25 17.62 3.01 9.63
C ASP A 25 18.91 2.54 8.94
N LEU A 26 18.92 2.55 7.59
CA LEU A 26 20.06 2.08 6.79
C LEU A 26 21.01 3.21 6.41
N SER A 27 22.29 2.87 6.25
CA SER A 27 23.24 3.73 5.54
C SER A 27 22.87 3.83 4.05
N LYS A 28 23.36 4.86 3.35
CA LYS A 28 23.18 4.99 1.90
C LYS A 28 23.66 3.74 1.16
N GLU A 29 24.80 3.21 1.56
CA GLU A 29 25.44 2.02 0.98
C GLU A 29 24.60 0.76 1.21
N ASP A 30 24.09 0.55 2.42
CA ASP A 30 23.26 -0.62 2.73
C ASP A 30 21.89 -0.53 2.03
N ALA A 31 21.28 0.64 2.02
CA ALA A 31 20.03 0.88 1.28
C ALA A 31 20.22 0.62 -0.23
N ASN A 32 21.33 1.11 -0.83
CA ASN A 32 21.67 0.84 -2.23
C ASN A 32 21.81 -0.67 -2.49
N LYS A 33 22.53 -1.38 -1.62
CA LYS A 33 22.71 -2.84 -1.73
C LYS A 33 21.37 -3.58 -1.66
N VAL A 34 20.50 -3.24 -0.72
CA VAL A 34 19.18 -3.88 -0.57
C VAL A 34 18.32 -3.65 -1.81
N ILE A 35 18.25 -2.40 -2.30
CA ILE A 35 17.43 -2.06 -3.47
C ILE A 35 17.95 -2.76 -4.73
N ASN A 36 19.25 -2.70 -5.00
CA ASN A 36 19.84 -3.36 -6.18
C ASN A 36 19.69 -4.88 -6.11
N THR A 37 19.90 -5.49 -4.92
CA THR A 37 19.67 -6.93 -4.74
C THR A 37 18.21 -7.31 -5.04
N ALA A 38 17.23 -6.48 -4.63
CA ALA A 38 15.84 -6.70 -4.97
C ALA A 38 15.61 -6.68 -6.50
N LEU A 39 16.10 -5.64 -7.17
CA LEU A 39 15.99 -5.49 -8.64
C LEU A 39 16.67 -6.64 -9.40
N GLU A 40 17.87 -7.05 -9.00
CA GLU A 40 18.63 -8.16 -9.58
C GLU A 40 17.88 -9.50 -9.44
N ASN A 41 17.09 -9.68 -8.39
CA ASN A 41 16.21 -10.83 -8.20
C ASN A 41 14.81 -10.66 -8.83
N GLY A 42 14.59 -9.60 -9.59
CA GLY A 42 13.34 -9.32 -10.29
C GLY A 42 12.21 -8.81 -9.40
N ILE A 43 12.54 -8.28 -8.21
CA ILE A 43 11.59 -7.55 -7.35
C ILE A 43 11.62 -6.10 -7.79
N ASP A 44 10.56 -5.65 -8.44
CA ASP A 44 10.43 -4.30 -8.98
C ASP A 44 9.38 -3.45 -8.26
N PHE A 45 8.69 -4.00 -7.27
CA PHE A 45 7.66 -3.33 -6.50
C PHE A 45 8.19 -2.89 -5.12
N PHE A 46 8.17 -1.58 -4.87
CA PHE A 46 8.67 -0.97 -3.62
C PHE A 46 7.52 -0.28 -2.89
N ASP A 47 7.30 -0.71 -1.64
CA ASP A 47 6.17 -0.29 -0.82
C ASP A 47 6.61 0.71 0.26
N HIS A 48 6.23 1.96 0.09
CA HIS A 48 6.50 3.08 0.97
C HIS A 48 5.26 3.54 1.76
N ALA A 49 5.43 4.52 2.62
CA ALA A 49 4.39 5.38 3.17
C ALA A 49 5.01 6.72 3.59
N ASP A 50 4.22 7.78 3.50
CA ASP A 50 4.62 9.15 3.85
C ASP A 50 5.15 9.30 5.28
N ILE A 51 4.67 8.45 6.20
CA ILE A 51 5.03 8.46 7.63
C ILE A 51 6.25 7.57 7.97
N TYR A 52 6.75 6.72 7.08
CA TYR A 52 7.84 5.81 7.40
C TYR A 52 9.11 6.58 7.75
N GLY A 53 9.57 6.43 9.01
CA GLY A 53 10.67 7.22 9.53
C GLY A 53 10.42 8.73 9.49
N GLY A 54 9.16 9.18 9.57
CA GLY A 54 8.79 10.60 9.40
C GLY A 54 9.08 11.15 8.00
N GLY A 55 8.98 10.30 6.98
CA GLY A 55 9.32 10.58 5.58
C GLY A 55 10.77 10.25 5.21
N LYS A 56 11.64 9.99 6.20
CA LYS A 56 13.06 9.71 5.96
C LYS A 56 13.30 8.44 5.14
N SER A 57 12.42 7.44 5.25
CA SER A 57 12.54 6.20 4.46
C SER A 57 12.46 6.46 2.96
N GLU A 58 11.57 7.34 2.51
CA GLU A 58 11.46 7.75 1.10
C GLU A 58 12.69 8.53 0.64
N GLU A 59 13.22 9.43 1.48
CA GLU A 59 14.45 10.18 1.16
C GLU A 59 15.66 9.26 1.01
N VAL A 60 15.90 8.38 2.00
CA VAL A 60 17.03 7.43 1.97
C VAL A 60 16.93 6.51 0.76
N PHE A 61 15.74 6.02 0.43
CA PHE A 61 15.52 5.20 -0.76
C PHE A 61 15.96 5.93 -2.03
N ALA A 62 15.47 7.16 -2.26
CA ALA A 62 15.78 7.92 -3.46
C ALA A 62 17.26 8.33 -3.54
N ASP A 63 17.85 8.71 -2.40
CA ASP A 63 19.26 9.09 -2.30
C ASP A 63 20.21 7.89 -2.53
N ALA A 64 19.81 6.71 -2.05
CA ALA A 64 20.62 5.51 -2.17
C ALA A 64 20.87 5.06 -3.60
N ILE A 65 19.91 5.29 -4.50
CA ILE A 65 19.99 4.88 -5.90
C ILE A 65 20.22 6.06 -6.87
N ASP A 66 20.44 7.27 -6.34
CA ASP A 66 20.55 8.50 -7.13
C ASP A 66 19.38 8.61 -8.14
N MET A 67 18.15 8.52 -7.61
CA MET A 67 16.89 8.44 -8.38
C MET A 67 16.86 9.41 -9.55
N ASN A 68 16.55 8.88 -10.71
CA ASN A 68 16.38 9.62 -11.97
C ASN A 68 15.37 8.92 -12.87
N ALA A 69 14.98 9.51 -13.99
CA ALA A 69 13.96 8.96 -14.87
C ALA A 69 14.26 7.51 -15.34
N THR A 70 15.51 7.23 -15.73
CA THR A 70 15.90 5.89 -16.21
C THR A 70 15.80 4.80 -15.14
N ILE A 71 16.10 5.16 -13.88
CA ILE A 71 15.96 4.24 -12.74
C ILE A 71 14.49 4.09 -12.38
N ARG A 72 13.75 5.20 -12.39
CA ARG A 72 12.33 5.24 -12.05
C ARG A 72 11.48 4.33 -12.94
N GLU A 73 11.78 4.24 -14.22
CA GLU A 73 11.06 3.38 -15.18
C GLU A 73 11.21 1.88 -14.91
N LYS A 74 12.21 1.48 -14.11
CA LYS A 74 12.47 0.06 -13.79
C LYS A 74 11.72 -0.43 -12.56
N MET A 75 10.95 0.44 -11.91
CA MET A 75 10.32 0.13 -10.62
C MET A 75 8.89 0.63 -10.54
N ILE A 76 8.13 -0.04 -9.70
CA ILE A 76 6.78 0.34 -9.31
C ILE A 76 6.90 0.93 -7.90
N LEU A 77 6.51 2.18 -7.75
CA LEU A 77 6.51 2.87 -6.47
C LEU A 77 5.08 3.02 -5.96
N GLN A 78 4.83 2.39 -4.83
CA GLN A 78 3.62 2.56 -4.03
C GLN A 78 3.95 3.40 -2.81
N SER A 79 3.11 4.38 -2.49
CA SER A 79 3.16 5.05 -1.19
C SER A 79 1.76 5.12 -0.57
N LYS A 80 1.69 5.59 0.67
CA LYS A 80 0.44 5.61 1.45
C LYS A 80 0.32 6.93 2.18
N CYS A 81 -0.92 7.36 2.45
CA CYS A 81 -1.21 8.57 3.21
C CYS A 81 -2.38 8.38 4.17
N GLY A 82 -2.65 9.36 5.00
CA GLY A 82 -3.84 9.41 5.85
C GLY A 82 -3.58 9.14 7.33
N ILE A 83 -2.36 8.80 7.75
CA ILE A 83 -2.00 8.70 9.16
C ILE A 83 -1.32 9.99 9.60
N ARG A 84 -1.84 10.61 10.66
CA ARG A 84 -1.25 11.78 11.32
C ARG A 84 -0.94 11.46 12.79
N GLN A 85 -0.26 12.37 13.46
CA GLN A 85 0.06 12.18 14.87
C GLN A 85 -1.23 12.22 15.71
N GLY A 86 -1.67 11.05 16.15
CA GLY A 86 -2.81 10.88 17.04
C GLY A 86 -4.18 10.75 16.36
N PHE A 87 -4.28 10.84 15.04
CA PHE A 87 -5.54 10.68 14.30
C PHE A 87 -5.32 10.27 12.83
N PHE A 88 -6.41 9.89 12.15
CA PHE A 88 -6.43 9.64 10.72
C PHE A 88 -7.08 10.82 10.00
N ASP A 89 -6.67 11.08 8.75
CA ASP A 89 -7.12 12.24 8.00
C ASP A 89 -7.17 11.92 6.50
N PHE A 90 -8.39 11.84 5.97
CA PHE A 90 -8.65 11.63 4.55
C PHE A 90 -9.20 12.90 3.88
N SER A 91 -8.95 14.07 4.46
CA SER A 91 -9.27 15.34 3.80
C SER A 91 -8.52 15.47 2.47
N LYS A 92 -9.15 16.14 1.52
CA LYS A 92 -8.54 16.41 0.21
C LYS A 92 -7.17 17.06 0.34
N GLU A 93 -7.08 18.09 1.18
CA GLU A 93 -5.86 18.84 1.39
C GLU A 93 -4.73 17.96 1.91
N HIS A 94 -5.04 17.09 2.88
CA HIS A 94 -4.03 16.19 3.46
C HIS A 94 -3.55 15.15 2.44
N ILE A 95 -4.47 14.51 1.71
CA ILE A 95 -4.12 13.51 0.68
C ILE A 95 -3.18 14.14 -0.37
N ILE A 96 -3.53 15.31 -0.91
CA ILE A 96 -2.71 16.00 -1.92
C ILE A 96 -1.35 16.38 -1.34
N ALA A 97 -1.31 17.00 -0.15
CA ALA A 97 -0.06 17.41 0.49
C ALA A 97 0.86 16.22 0.78
N SER A 98 0.31 15.08 1.20
CA SER A 98 1.05 13.84 1.43
C SER A 98 1.69 13.30 0.15
N VAL A 99 0.93 13.27 -0.96
CA VAL A 99 1.46 12.84 -2.26
C VAL A 99 2.56 13.78 -2.74
N GLU A 100 2.35 15.10 -2.69
CA GLU A 100 3.38 16.09 -3.07
C GLU A 100 4.66 15.90 -2.24
N GLY A 101 4.51 15.65 -0.93
CA GLY A 101 5.61 15.35 -0.04
C GLY A 101 6.36 14.07 -0.44
N SER A 102 5.64 13.00 -0.73
CA SER A 102 6.23 11.72 -1.17
C SER A 102 6.95 11.85 -2.50
N LEU A 103 6.35 12.54 -3.49
CA LEU A 103 6.99 12.79 -4.79
C LEU A 103 8.31 13.55 -4.64
N LYS A 104 8.33 14.59 -3.78
CA LYS A 104 9.53 15.34 -3.48
C LYS A 104 10.61 14.48 -2.83
N ARG A 105 10.27 13.66 -1.83
CA ARG A 105 11.21 12.79 -1.10
C ARG A 105 11.73 11.66 -1.98
N LEU A 106 10.86 11.05 -2.77
CA LEU A 106 11.21 10.00 -3.73
C LEU A 106 11.89 10.51 -5.01
N LYS A 107 11.95 11.83 -5.21
CA LYS A 107 12.54 12.48 -6.40
C LYS A 107 11.94 11.97 -7.70
N THR A 108 10.62 11.91 -7.76
CA THR A 108 9.83 11.41 -8.91
C THR A 108 8.63 12.31 -9.16
N ASP A 109 8.11 12.28 -10.36
CA ASP A 109 6.93 13.06 -10.76
C ASP A 109 5.62 12.30 -10.54
N TYR A 110 5.68 10.99 -10.28
CA TYR A 110 4.48 10.18 -10.11
C TYR A 110 4.70 8.96 -9.20
N LEU A 111 3.60 8.54 -8.56
CA LEU A 111 3.45 7.22 -7.93
C LEU A 111 2.68 6.28 -8.86
N ASP A 112 3.07 5.02 -8.89
CA ASP A 112 2.27 4.00 -9.61
C ASP A 112 1.00 3.68 -8.84
N THR A 113 1.07 3.63 -7.49
CA THR A 113 -0.08 3.38 -6.64
C THR A 113 -0.04 4.24 -5.38
N LEU A 114 -1.20 4.79 -5.01
CA LEU A 114 -1.43 5.43 -3.71
C LEU A 114 -2.45 4.62 -2.91
N LEU A 115 -2.13 4.29 -1.65
CA LEU A 115 -3.08 3.66 -0.73
C LEU A 115 -3.51 4.63 0.38
N LEU A 116 -4.79 4.56 0.76
CA LEU A 116 -5.25 5.10 2.04
C LEU A 116 -4.80 4.15 3.15
N HIS A 117 -3.91 4.62 4.05
CA HIS A 117 -3.06 3.76 4.89
C HIS A 117 -3.79 3.05 6.04
N ARG A 118 -4.70 3.73 6.69
CA ARG A 118 -5.56 3.22 7.77
C ARG A 118 -6.95 3.83 7.66
N PRO A 119 -8.00 3.13 8.07
CA PRO A 119 -9.33 3.69 7.99
C PRO A 119 -9.48 4.97 8.81
N ASP A 120 -9.88 6.06 8.17
CA ASP A 120 -10.54 7.17 8.83
C ASP A 120 -12.04 6.91 8.77
N THR A 121 -12.63 6.47 9.87
CA THR A 121 -14.02 5.97 9.86
C THR A 121 -15.06 7.09 9.75
N LEU A 122 -14.66 8.34 9.92
CA LEU A 122 -15.51 9.53 9.83
C LEU A 122 -15.15 10.43 8.66
N PHE A 123 -14.44 9.90 7.66
CA PHE A 123 -14.05 10.65 6.48
C PHE A 123 -15.24 11.06 5.61
N GLU A 124 -15.08 12.16 4.89
CA GLU A 124 -16.01 12.60 3.86
C GLU A 124 -15.58 12.01 2.50
N PRO A 125 -16.34 11.05 1.93
CA PRO A 125 -15.90 10.35 0.71
C PRO A 125 -15.77 11.27 -0.49
N GLU A 126 -16.52 12.36 -0.56
CA GLU A 126 -16.43 13.39 -1.59
C GLU A 126 -15.06 14.08 -1.61
N GLU A 127 -14.43 14.27 -0.46
CA GLU A 127 -13.09 14.84 -0.38
C GLU A 127 -12.04 13.89 -0.94
N VAL A 128 -12.15 12.59 -0.60
CA VAL A 128 -11.29 11.55 -1.18
C VAL A 128 -11.46 11.51 -2.71
N ALA A 129 -12.70 11.52 -3.20
CA ALA A 129 -13.00 11.51 -4.64
C ALA A 129 -12.40 12.73 -5.36
N ALA A 130 -12.51 13.91 -4.74
CA ALA A 130 -11.91 15.13 -5.29
C ALA A 130 -10.37 15.05 -5.33
N ALA A 131 -9.73 14.52 -4.27
CA ALA A 131 -8.29 14.31 -4.23
C ALA A 131 -7.81 13.33 -5.30
N PHE A 132 -8.45 12.15 -5.39
CA PHE A 132 -8.08 11.13 -6.37
C PHE A 132 -8.21 11.63 -7.80
N THR A 133 -9.32 12.31 -8.10
CA THR A 133 -9.55 12.92 -9.42
C THR A 133 -8.48 13.94 -9.79
N GLU A 134 -8.06 14.78 -8.84
CA GLU A 134 -7.01 15.79 -9.08
C GLU A 134 -5.64 15.13 -9.30
N LEU A 135 -5.30 14.14 -8.47
CA LEU A 135 -4.03 13.42 -8.54
C LEU A 135 -3.90 12.60 -9.83
N GLU A 136 -4.97 11.94 -10.26
CA GLU A 136 -5.02 11.20 -11.52
C GLU A 136 -4.91 12.14 -12.73
N LYS A 137 -5.72 13.21 -12.79
CA LYS A 137 -5.71 14.18 -13.89
C LYS A 137 -4.38 14.90 -14.04
N SER A 138 -3.68 15.14 -12.93
CA SER A 138 -2.34 15.73 -12.95
C SER A 138 -1.23 14.73 -13.29
N GLY A 139 -1.54 13.43 -13.39
CA GLY A 139 -0.59 12.36 -13.65
C GLY A 139 0.31 12.00 -12.48
N LYS A 140 0.04 12.54 -11.28
CA LYS A 140 0.85 12.31 -10.08
C LYS A 140 0.63 10.95 -9.44
N VAL A 141 -0.56 10.36 -9.62
CA VAL A 141 -0.90 9.02 -9.18
C VAL A 141 -1.59 8.29 -10.32
N ARG A 142 -1.17 7.07 -10.61
CA ARG A 142 -1.71 6.24 -11.70
C ARG A 142 -2.82 5.30 -11.26
N HIS A 143 -2.71 4.75 -10.04
CA HIS A 143 -3.66 3.80 -9.49
C HIS A 143 -3.90 4.08 -8.01
N PHE A 144 -5.05 3.64 -7.52
CA PHE A 144 -5.48 3.87 -6.14
C PHE A 144 -5.86 2.56 -5.46
N GLY A 145 -5.75 2.54 -4.15
CA GLY A 145 -6.16 1.42 -3.33
C GLY A 145 -6.29 1.82 -1.87
N VAL A 146 -6.46 0.83 -1.02
CA VAL A 146 -6.67 1.02 0.41
C VAL A 146 -5.78 0.09 1.22
N SER A 147 -5.70 0.31 2.52
CA SER A 147 -5.04 -0.57 3.46
C SER A 147 -5.89 -0.72 4.72
N ASN A 148 -6.05 -1.96 5.18
CA ASN A 148 -6.79 -2.32 6.39
C ASN A 148 -8.27 -1.87 6.40
N GLN A 149 -8.91 -1.76 5.24
CA GLN A 149 -10.32 -1.41 5.14
C GLN A 149 -11.19 -2.66 4.97
N ASN A 150 -12.37 -2.63 5.59
CA ASN A 150 -13.38 -3.66 5.45
C ASN A 150 -14.27 -3.42 4.21
N PRO A 151 -15.07 -4.41 3.77
CA PRO A 151 -15.93 -4.29 2.60
C PRO A 151 -16.86 -3.07 2.62
N GLY A 152 -17.47 -2.76 3.77
CA GLY A 152 -18.38 -1.62 3.89
C GLY A 152 -17.69 -0.27 3.65
N GLN A 153 -16.46 -0.10 4.16
CA GLN A 153 -15.67 1.10 3.93
C GLN A 153 -15.24 1.23 2.46
N ILE A 154 -14.88 0.12 1.83
CA ILE A 154 -14.52 0.09 0.41
C ILE A 154 -15.73 0.42 -0.47
N GLU A 155 -16.90 -0.17 -0.19
CA GLU A 155 -18.13 0.14 -0.95
C GLU A 155 -18.58 1.60 -0.77
N LEU A 156 -18.38 2.17 0.42
CA LEU A 156 -18.64 3.59 0.64
C LEU A 156 -17.74 4.45 -0.25
N LEU A 157 -16.44 4.17 -0.31
CA LEU A 157 -15.51 4.86 -1.21
C LEU A 157 -15.92 4.69 -2.68
N LYS A 158 -16.14 3.47 -3.14
CA LYS A 158 -16.52 3.14 -4.53
C LYS A 158 -17.80 3.85 -5.01
N LYS A 159 -18.67 4.25 -4.10
CA LYS A 159 -19.86 5.04 -4.44
C LYS A 159 -19.53 6.46 -4.92
N TYR A 160 -18.38 7.00 -4.51
CA TYR A 160 -18.00 8.41 -4.75
C TYR A 160 -16.76 8.57 -5.63
N VAL A 161 -15.83 7.62 -5.59
CA VAL A 161 -14.63 7.65 -6.43
C VAL A 161 -14.88 6.99 -7.77
N ASP A 162 -14.43 7.63 -8.85
CA ASP A 162 -14.47 7.05 -10.20
C ASP A 162 -13.30 6.10 -10.45
N GLN A 163 -12.24 6.21 -9.65
CA GLN A 163 -11.03 5.42 -9.77
C GLN A 163 -11.23 4.00 -9.24
N GLU A 164 -10.72 3.02 -9.97
CA GLU A 164 -10.71 1.63 -9.50
C GLU A 164 -9.79 1.48 -8.28
N LEU A 165 -10.29 0.86 -7.21
CA LEU A 165 -9.48 0.49 -6.04
C LEU A 165 -8.85 -0.88 -6.28
N ILE A 166 -7.59 -0.89 -6.73
CA ILE A 166 -6.94 -2.10 -7.25
C ILE A 166 -6.38 -3.04 -6.19
N ALA A 167 -6.18 -2.55 -4.97
CA ALA A 167 -5.57 -3.33 -3.90
C ALA A 167 -6.10 -2.94 -2.52
N ASN A 168 -6.11 -3.93 -1.61
CA ASN A 168 -6.23 -3.72 -0.17
C ASN A 168 -5.02 -4.36 0.52
N GLN A 169 -4.21 -3.55 1.22
CA GLN A 169 -3.04 -4.04 1.93
C GLN A 169 -3.43 -4.44 3.35
N LEU A 170 -3.34 -5.74 3.68
CA LEU A 170 -3.85 -6.35 4.90
C LEU A 170 -2.76 -7.10 5.66
N GLN A 171 -2.87 -7.20 6.98
CA GLN A 171 -2.02 -8.09 7.74
C GLN A 171 -2.34 -9.54 7.37
N PHE A 172 -1.33 -10.26 6.93
CA PHE A 172 -1.47 -11.68 6.63
C PHE A 172 -0.13 -12.41 6.73
N SER A 173 -0.11 -13.48 7.48
CA SER A 173 1.06 -14.36 7.64
C SER A 173 0.60 -15.71 8.19
N ILE A 174 1.50 -16.68 8.31
CA ILE A 174 1.19 -17.97 8.97
C ILE A 174 0.82 -17.83 10.45
N MET A 175 1.10 -16.67 11.08
CA MET A 175 0.72 -16.34 12.45
C MET A 175 -0.48 -15.37 12.53
N HIS A 176 -0.96 -14.88 11.41
CA HIS A 176 -2.11 -13.97 11.34
C HIS A 176 -3.01 -14.39 10.19
N THR A 177 -3.88 -15.35 10.46
CA THR A 177 -4.68 -16.09 9.47
C THR A 177 -6.17 -15.80 9.55
N GLY A 178 -6.59 -14.82 10.37
CA GLY A 178 -8.00 -14.57 10.73
C GLY A 178 -8.94 -14.49 9.52
N MET A 179 -8.53 -13.85 8.41
CA MET A 179 -9.36 -13.75 7.21
C MET A 179 -9.63 -15.11 6.52
N ILE A 180 -8.80 -16.14 6.80
CA ILE A 180 -9.00 -17.51 6.32
C ILE A 180 -9.74 -18.34 7.36
N ASP A 181 -9.40 -18.18 8.63
CA ASP A 181 -9.95 -18.97 9.72
C ASP A 181 -11.47 -18.82 9.84
N THR A 182 -11.97 -17.60 9.66
CA THR A 182 -13.43 -17.34 9.65
C THR A 182 -14.15 -18.14 8.58
N GLY A 183 -13.55 -18.32 7.41
CA GLY A 183 -14.11 -19.12 6.32
C GLY A 183 -14.14 -20.63 6.62
N PHE A 184 -13.14 -21.15 7.34
CA PHE A 184 -13.14 -22.55 7.79
C PHE A 184 -14.12 -22.84 8.92
N ASN A 185 -14.41 -21.85 9.75
CA ASN A 185 -15.17 -22.01 10.98
C ASN A 185 -16.57 -21.39 10.89
N VAL A 186 -17.11 -21.26 9.69
CA VAL A 186 -18.46 -20.71 9.47
C VAL A 186 -19.49 -21.46 10.32
N ASN A 187 -20.34 -20.68 11.02
CA ASN A 187 -21.42 -21.17 11.85
C ASN A 187 -20.96 -22.03 13.06
N MET A 188 -19.71 -21.91 13.50
CA MET A 188 -19.20 -22.54 14.72
C MET A 188 -19.21 -21.55 15.88
N THR A 189 -19.27 -22.07 17.13
CA THR A 189 -19.27 -21.24 18.37
C THR A 189 -17.87 -21.29 19.01
N ILE A 190 -16.85 -20.83 18.28
CA ILE A 190 -15.46 -20.76 18.73
C ILE A 190 -14.81 -19.44 18.29
N ASP A 191 -13.76 -19.00 18.98
CA ASP A 191 -13.07 -17.73 18.67
C ASP A 191 -12.65 -17.58 17.20
N PRO A 192 -12.08 -18.59 16.51
CA PRO A 192 -11.70 -18.47 15.11
C PRO A 192 -12.86 -18.22 14.13
N SER A 193 -14.12 -18.41 14.56
CA SER A 193 -15.31 -18.12 13.75
C SER A 193 -15.73 -16.63 13.81
N LEU A 194 -15.11 -15.84 14.70
CA LEU A 194 -15.44 -14.42 14.82
C LEU A 194 -14.91 -13.64 13.62
N ASP A 195 -15.82 -13.13 12.82
CA ASP A 195 -15.48 -12.25 11.71
C ASP A 195 -15.03 -10.89 12.27
N ARG A 196 -13.78 -10.52 11.97
CA ARG A 196 -13.16 -9.25 12.37
C ARG A 196 -12.87 -8.32 11.20
N ASP A 197 -13.12 -8.76 9.98
CA ASP A 197 -12.77 -8.04 8.76
C ASP A 197 -13.92 -7.89 7.75
N GLY A 198 -15.09 -8.45 8.07
CA GLY A 198 -16.31 -8.33 7.24
C GLY A 198 -16.29 -9.21 5.99
N GLY A 199 -15.55 -10.33 6.01
CA GLY A 199 -15.41 -11.22 4.86
C GLY A 199 -14.55 -10.63 3.76
N ILE A 200 -13.48 -9.94 4.13
CA ILE A 200 -12.62 -9.21 3.18
C ILE A 200 -11.96 -10.12 2.14
N LEU A 201 -11.70 -11.39 2.47
CA LEU A 201 -11.11 -12.34 1.53
C LEU A 201 -12.04 -12.61 0.35
N GLU A 202 -13.31 -12.97 0.62
CA GLU A 202 -14.33 -13.23 -0.39
C GLU A 202 -14.67 -11.96 -1.16
N TYR A 203 -14.80 -10.84 -0.44
CA TYR A 203 -15.05 -9.55 -1.05
C TYR A 203 -13.96 -9.16 -2.06
N SER A 204 -12.69 -9.30 -1.68
CA SER A 204 -11.55 -9.00 -2.56
C SER A 204 -11.54 -9.89 -3.80
N ARG A 205 -11.86 -11.18 -3.66
CA ARG A 205 -11.96 -12.12 -4.78
C ARG A 205 -13.12 -11.80 -5.73
N LEU A 206 -14.29 -11.44 -5.19
CA LEU A 206 -15.47 -11.06 -5.99
C LEU A 206 -15.22 -9.78 -6.79
N ASN A 207 -14.46 -8.84 -6.24
CA ASN A 207 -14.17 -7.56 -6.87
C ASN A 207 -12.83 -7.53 -7.62
N ASN A 208 -12.11 -8.66 -7.75
CA ASN A 208 -10.77 -8.73 -8.34
C ASN A 208 -9.79 -7.71 -7.73
N MET A 209 -9.92 -7.44 -6.43
CA MET A 209 -9.03 -6.57 -5.69
C MET A 209 -7.84 -7.39 -5.16
N THR A 210 -6.61 -6.96 -5.44
CA THR A 210 -5.43 -7.67 -4.97
C THR A 210 -5.23 -7.46 -3.46
N ILE A 211 -5.12 -8.55 -2.71
CA ILE A 211 -4.68 -8.50 -1.32
C ILE A 211 -3.15 -8.41 -1.31
N GLN A 212 -2.61 -7.37 -0.69
CA GLN A 212 -1.18 -7.22 -0.43
C GLN A 212 -0.91 -7.55 1.05
N ALA A 213 -0.14 -8.60 1.32
CA ALA A 213 0.17 -9.00 2.68
C ALA A 213 1.27 -8.12 3.29
N TRP A 214 0.98 -7.47 4.44
CA TRP A 214 2.02 -6.81 5.21
C TRP A 214 2.43 -7.65 6.43
N SER A 215 3.68 -7.48 6.89
CA SER A 215 4.31 -8.28 7.96
C SER A 215 4.25 -9.80 7.75
N PRO A 216 4.56 -10.34 6.56
CA PRO A 216 4.46 -11.78 6.30
C PRO A 216 5.42 -12.60 7.18
N PHE A 217 6.52 -12.00 7.66
CA PHE A 217 7.53 -12.64 8.52
C PHE A 217 7.42 -12.29 10.01
N GLN A 218 6.38 -11.54 10.44
CA GLN A 218 6.12 -11.22 11.86
C GLN A 218 7.38 -10.75 12.61
N TYR A 219 8.08 -9.74 12.08
CA TYR A 219 9.34 -9.19 12.65
C TYR A 219 10.47 -10.22 12.84
N GLY A 220 10.53 -11.23 11.99
CA GLY A 220 11.54 -12.28 12.12
C GLY A 220 11.18 -13.38 13.12
N PHE A 221 9.92 -13.50 13.51
CA PHE A 221 9.45 -14.53 14.45
C PHE A 221 9.92 -15.96 14.08
N PHE A 222 10.15 -16.24 12.80
CA PHE A 222 10.56 -17.55 12.30
C PHE A 222 12.08 -17.76 12.27
N GLU A 223 12.84 -16.74 12.61
CA GLU A 223 14.31 -16.82 12.62
C GLU A 223 14.89 -17.24 13.98
N GLY A 224 14.05 -17.36 15.00
CA GLY A 224 14.42 -17.78 16.36
C GLY A 224 14.65 -16.62 17.30
#